data_0e87de2cabf01348fa5e03713e8cd03d
#
_entry.id   0e87de2cabf01348fa5e03713e8cd03d
#
_cell.length_a   1.000
_cell.length_b   1.000
_cell.length_c   1.000
_cell.angle_alpha   90.00
_cell.angle_beta   90.00
_cell.angle_gamma   90.00
#
_symmetry.space_group_name_H-M   'P 1'
#
loop_
_entity.id
_entity.type
_entity.pdbx_description
1 polymer ?
#
loop_
_entity_poly.entity_id
_entity_poly.type
_entity_poly.pdbx_seq_one_letter_code
_entity_poly.pdbx_strand_id
1 'polypeptide(L)'
;ERGMHVVTANKAPLALHWKELFSLAAQQGLQIRYGTAASAGLPTLEMGKLLGRCGELLEFGGIFNASCMYVFDAMGQGQSFDMAVQGAKAGGFLEPDPSMDLDGWDTAMKTVIQANTYWDQAYTLADVAIQGICGLTQADMIDAKSRGEVWCMVGRAVQNPDGSLKLTAGPERLPADHPLARAHWSDKVLWM
;
A
#
# COMPACT_ATOMS: atom_id res chain seq x y z
N GLU A 1 23.62 -10.13 15.91
CA GLU A 1 24.95 -10.66 16.34
C GLU A 1 25.93 -9.54 16.74
N ARG A 2 25.74 -8.28 16.29
CA ARG A 2 26.61 -7.15 16.64
C ARG A 2 26.06 -6.25 17.73
N GLY A 3 24.89 -6.54 18.32
CA GLY A 3 24.29 -5.77 19.40
C GLY A 3 23.94 -4.32 19.00
N MET A 4 23.51 -4.10 17.74
CA MET A 4 23.21 -2.76 17.22
C MET A 4 21.70 -2.61 16.98
N HIS A 5 21.17 -1.43 17.31
CA HIS A 5 19.85 -1.02 16.85
C HIS A 5 19.82 -0.86 15.32
N VAL A 6 18.66 -1.05 14.69
CA VAL A 6 18.48 -0.97 13.25
C VAL A 6 17.54 0.19 12.88
N VAL A 7 17.93 0.99 11.90
CA VAL A 7 17.07 1.94 11.21
C VAL A 7 17.04 1.56 9.74
N THR A 8 15.83 1.35 9.18
CA THR A 8 15.69 0.88 7.80
C THR A 8 14.50 1.51 7.09
N ALA A 9 14.67 1.79 5.79
CA ALA A 9 13.59 2.09 4.86
C ALA A 9 13.24 0.89 3.96
N ASN A 10 13.96 -0.24 4.11
CA ASN A 10 13.75 -1.40 3.27
C ASN A 10 12.51 -2.18 3.75
N LYS A 11 11.49 -2.22 2.91
CA LYS A 11 10.20 -2.87 3.21
C LYS A 11 10.23 -4.39 3.10
N ALA A 12 11.01 -4.95 2.19
CA ALA A 12 10.98 -6.38 1.92
C ALA A 12 11.33 -7.26 3.14
N PRO A 13 12.41 -7.02 3.90
CA PRO A 13 12.68 -7.77 5.12
C PRO A 13 11.54 -7.66 6.14
N LEU A 14 10.93 -6.49 6.29
CA LEU A 14 9.82 -6.27 7.23
C LEU A 14 8.56 -7.03 6.80
N ALA A 15 8.22 -7.03 5.52
CA ALA A 15 7.04 -7.73 5.00
C ALA A 15 7.20 -9.26 5.00
N LEU A 16 8.44 -9.76 4.84
CA LEU A 16 8.71 -11.19 4.70
C LEU A 16 9.08 -11.88 6.02
N HIS A 17 9.72 -11.15 6.96
CA HIS A 17 10.34 -11.71 8.17
C HIS A 17 9.97 -10.94 9.44
N TRP A 18 8.77 -10.37 9.50
CA TRP A 18 8.33 -9.54 10.63
C TRP A 18 8.54 -10.22 11.98
N LYS A 19 7.94 -11.38 12.16
CA LYS A 19 7.97 -12.10 13.43
C LYS A 19 9.39 -12.42 13.88
N GLU A 20 10.22 -12.91 12.95
CA GLU A 20 11.61 -13.28 13.24
C GLU A 20 12.43 -12.07 13.66
N LEU A 21 12.33 -10.96 12.89
CA LEU A 21 13.10 -9.75 13.14
C LEU A 21 12.73 -9.10 14.48
N PHE A 22 11.44 -8.94 14.76
CA PHE A 22 11.01 -8.28 15.98
C PHE A 22 11.17 -9.17 17.22
N SER A 23 10.99 -10.49 17.10
CA SER A 23 11.28 -11.43 18.18
C SER A 23 12.77 -11.43 18.53
N LEU A 24 13.65 -11.48 17.53
CA LEU A 24 15.10 -11.42 17.75
C LEU A 24 15.53 -10.08 18.37
N ALA A 25 14.98 -8.97 17.88
CA ALA A 25 15.26 -7.66 18.43
C ALA A 25 14.85 -7.58 19.90
N ALA A 26 13.65 -8.04 20.25
CA ALA A 26 13.16 -8.07 21.62
C ALA A 26 14.03 -8.92 22.55
N GLN A 27 14.43 -10.12 22.11
CA GLN A 27 15.31 -11.02 22.86
C GLN A 27 16.68 -10.41 23.17
N GLN A 28 17.16 -9.55 22.28
CA GLN A 28 18.46 -8.90 22.41
C GLN A 28 18.38 -7.49 23.04
N GLY A 29 17.19 -7.01 23.43
CA GLY A 29 16.99 -5.65 23.92
C GLY A 29 17.28 -4.57 22.87
N LEU A 30 17.15 -4.93 21.57
CA LEU A 30 17.43 -4.05 20.44
C LEU A 30 16.15 -3.47 19.85
N GLN A 31 16.28 -2.37 19.10
CA GLN A 31 15.18 -1.69 18.44
C GLN A 31 15.34 -1.72 16.92
N ILE A 32 14.20 -1.87 16.22
CA ILE A 32 14.09 -1.67 14.79
C ILE A 32 13.21 -0.43 14.56
N ARG A 33 13.73 0.56 13.83
CA ARG A 33 13.02 1.77 13.40
C ARG A 33 12.82 1.73 11.89
N TYR A 34 11.58 1.92 11.43
CA TYR A 34 11.20 1.69 10.02
C TYR A 34 10.13 2.69 9.53
N GLY A 35 10.04 3.87 10.12
CA GLY A 35 8.99 4.87 9.86
C GLY A 35 8.76 5.18 8.38
N THR A 36 9.83 5.17 7.56
CA THR A 36 9.74 5.47 6.12
C THR A 36 9.46 4.26 5.23
N ALA A 37 9.43 3.03 5.79
CA ALA A 37 9.32 1.82 4.99
C ALA A 37 7.95 1.63 4.32
N ALA A 38 6.87 2.17 4.91
CA ALA A 38 5.51 2.00 4.40
C ALA A 38 5.08 3.12 3.44
N SER A 39 5.41 4.39 3.74
CA SER A 39 4.84 5.53 3.00
C SER A 39 5.84 6.68 2.78
N ALA A 40 7.13 6.35 2.70
CA ALA A 40 8.21 7.33 2.51
C ALA A 40 8.12 8.47 3.56
N GLY A 41 7.93 9.71 3.12
CA GLY A 41 7.87 10.88 4.02
C GLY A 41 6.55 11.07 4.78
N LEU A 42 5.48 10.32 4.47
CA LEU A 42 4.22 10.40 5.20
C LEU A 42 4.30 9.56 6.48
N PRO A 43 4.09 10.11 7.68
CA PRO A 43 4.28 9.43 8.96
C PRO A 43 3.11 8.48 9.31
N THR A 44 2.74 7.60 8.36
CA THR A 44 1.57 6.72 8.51
C THR A 44 1.71 5.80 9.71
N LEU A 45 2.90 5.23 9.93
CA LEU A 45 3.12 4.27 11.01
C LEU A 45 2.97 4.92 12.39
N GLU A 46 3.50 6.12 12.55
CA GLU A 46 3.40 6.89 13.79
C GLU A 46 1.95 7.35 14.04
N MET A 47 1.29 7.83 13.00
CA MET A 47 -0.11 8.30 13.09
C MET A 47 -1.05 7.15 13.44
N GLY A 48 -0.92 5.99 12.78
CA GLY A 48 -1.75 4.83 13.09
C GLY A 48 -1.56 4.32 14.53
N LYS A 49 -0.32 4.29 15.02
CA LYS A 49 -0.04 3.98 16.43
C LYS A 49 -0.66 4.99 17.40
N LEU A 50 -0.64 6.27 17.04
CA LEU A 50 -1.24 7.32 17.86
C LEU A 50 -2.75 7.17 17.92
N LEU A 51 -3.39 7.00 16.77
CA LEU A 51 -4.85 6.82 16.68
C LEU A 51 -5.33 5.55 17.40
N GLY A 52 -4.61 4.44 17.30
CA GLY A 52 -4.90 3.21 18.03
C GLY A 52 -4.81 3.33 19.56
N ARG A 53 -4.17 4.41 20.09
CA ARG A 53 -4.20 4.74 21.52
C ARG A 53 -5.41 5.59 21.92
N CYS A 54 -6.02 6.26 20.96
CA CYS A 54 -7.16 7.15 21.19
C CYS A 54 -8.52 6.46 20.97
N GLY A 55 -8.51 5.34 20.26
CA GLY A 55 -9.73 4.59 19.93
C GLY A 55 -9.41 3.24 19.34
N GLU A 56 -10.45 2.49 19.01
CA GLU A 56 -10.32 1.21 18.31
C GLU A 56 -10.19 1.48 16.80
N LEU A 57 -9.14 0.92 16.19
CA LEU A 57 -8.94 0.97 14.76
C LEU A 57 -9.64 -0.24 14.13
N LEU A 58 -10.67 -0.01 13.34
CA LEU A 58 -11.45 -1.05 12.68
C LEU A 58 -11.01 -1.30 11.24
N GLU A 59 -10.50 -0.25 10.59
CA GLU A 59 -10.11 -0.31 9.18
C GLU A 59 -9.06 0.76 8.87
N PHE A 60 -8.19 0.46 7.91
CA PHE A 60 -7.49 1.50 7.15
C PHE A 60 -7.53 1.19 5.65
N GLY A 61 -7.48 2.23 4.86
CA GLY A 61 -7.24 2.18 3.41
C GLY A 61 -6.23 3.24 3.01
N GLY A 62 -5.40 2.95 2.01
CA GLY A 62 -4.43 3.95 1.58
C GLY A 62 -3.92 3.75 0.15
N ILE A 63 -3.52 4.86 -0.45
CA ILE A 63 -2.80 4.90 -1.72
C ILE A 63 -1.30 5.00 -1.40
N PHE A 64 -0.58 3.91 -1.65
CA PHE A 64 0.84 3.78 -1.30
C PHE A 64 1.75 3.65 -2.53
N ASN A 65 1.15 3.49 -3.73
CA ASN A 65 1.87 3.31 -4.99
C ASN A 65 1.46 4.37 -6.00
N ALA A 66 2.34 5.35 -6.23
CA ALA A 66 2.10 6.44 -7.17
C ALA A 66 2.19 5.99 -8.63
N SER A 67 2.99 4.95 -8.93
CA SER A 67 3.20 4.45 -10.29
C SER A 67 1.90 3.90 -10.88
N CYS A 68 1.18 3.06 -10.12
CA CYS A 68 -0.13 2.56 -10.54
C CYS A 68 -1.16 3.69 -10.71
N MET A 69 -1.15 4.67 -9.79
CA MET A 69 -2.06 5.82 -9.88
C MET A 69 -1.78 6.68 -11.11
N TYR A 70 -0.51 6.85 -11.50
CA TYR A 70 -0.16 7.51 -12.76
C TYR A 70 -0.73 6.75 -13.97
N VAL A 71 -0.60 5.41 -13.98
CA VAL A 71 -1.16 4.59 -15.07
C VAL A 71 -2.67 4.76 -15.15
N PHE A 72 -3.40 4.75 -14.04
CA PHE A 72 -4.85 4.97 -14.03
C PHE A 72 -5.23 6.37 -14.52
N ASP A 73 -4.50 7.40 -14.10
CA ASP A 73 -4.75 8.78 -14.55
C ASP A 73 -4.55 8.91 -16.07
N ALA A 74 -3.45 8.38 -16.61
CA ALA A 74 -3.17 8.39 -18.04
C ALA A 74 -4.21 7.59 -18.85
N MET A 75 -4.64 6.44 -18.36
CA MET A 75 -5.71 5.66 -18.99
C MET A 75 -7.06 6.40 -18.93
N GLY A 76 -7.35 7.08 -17.82
CA GLY A 76 -8.53 7.92 -17.66
C GLY A 76 -8.56 9.12 -18.62
N GLN A 77 -7.39 9.56 -19.08
CA GLN A 77 -7.21 10.59 -20.11
C GLN A 77 -7.25 10.03 -21.55
N GLY A 78 -7.48 8.72 -21.72
CA GLY A 78 -7.68 8.08 -23.02
C GLY A 78 -6.45 7.33 -23.57
N GLN A 79 -5.38 7.19 -22.80
CA GLN A 79 -4.23 6.38 -23.22
C GLN A 79 -4.55 4.88 -23.06
N SER A 80 -3.95 4.04 -23.92
CA SER A 80 -3.95 2.60 -23.67
C SER A 80 -3.07 2.25 -22.46
N PHE A 81 -3.29 1.09 -21.86
CA PHE A 81 -2.46 0.59 -20.75
C PHE A 81 -0.97 0.62 -21.10
N ASP A 82 -0.59 0.11 -22.27
CA ASP A 82 0.80 0.06 -22.71
C ASP A 82 1.42 1.44 -22.87
N MET A 83 0.67 2.41 -23.43
CA MET A 83 1.12 3.80 -23.55
C MET A 83 1.29 4.46 -22.20
N ALA A 84 0.37 4.24 -21.26
CA ALA A 84 0.45 4.75 -19.89
C ALA A 84 1.68 4.18 -19.14
N VAL A 85 1.94 2.87 -19.26
CA VAL A 85 3.13 2.23 -18.70
C VAL A 85 4.41 2.76 -19.31
N GLN A 86 4.47 2.93 -20.63
CA GLN A 86 5.63 3.53 -21.31
C GLN A 86 5.85 4.98 -20.87
N GLY A 87 4.78 5.76 -20.74
CA GLY A 87 4.85 7.13 -20.21
C GLY A 87 5.40 7.18 -18.78
N ALA A 88 4.94 6.27 -17.91
CA ALA A 88 5.43 6.14 -16.54
C ALA A 88 6.94 5.77 -16.49
N LYS A 89 7.39 4.88 -17.36
CA LYS A 89 8.83 4.53 -17.49
C LYS A 89 9.65 5.72 -17.99
N ALA A 90 9.18 6.40 -19.02
CA ALA A 90 9.87 7.58 -19.57
C ALA A 90 9.95 8.74 -18.56
N GLY A 91 8.92 8.88 -17.71
CA GLY A 91 8.87 9.85 -16.61
C GLY A 91 9.70 9.46 -15.38
N GLY A 92 10.28 8.25 -15.34
CA GLY A 92 11.04 7.75 -14.19
C GLY A 92 10.17 7.31 -13.01
N PHE A 93 8.86 7.07 -13.23
CA PHE A 93 7.93 6.61 -12.20
C PHE A 93 7.86 5.08 -12.10
N LEU A 94 8.32 4.38 -13.14
CA LEU A 94 8.43 2.92 -13.17
C LEU A 94 9.85 2.51 -13.57
N GLU A 95 10.33 1.47 -12.92
CA GLU A 95 11.58 0.80 -13.30
C GLU A 95 11.43 0.03 -14.63
N PRO A 96 12.55 -0.40 -15.27
CA PRO A 96 12.49 -1.23 -16.47
C PRO A 96 11.64 -2.50 -16.28
N ASP A 97 11.76 -3.18 -15.14
CA ASP A 97 10.83 -4.22 -14.71
C ASP A 97 9.83 -3.65 -13.71
N PRO A 98 8.58 -3.37 -14.13
CA PRO A 98 7.58 -2.74 -13.29
C PRO A 98 6.73 -3.73 -12.50
N SER A 99 7.04 -5.03 -12.51
CA SER A 99 6.21 -6.09 -11.94
C SER A 99 5.88 -5.87 -10.46
N MET A 100 6.86 -5.39 -9.68
CA MET A 100 6.64 -5.09 -8.26
C MET A 100 5.52 -4.08 -8.02
N ASP A 101 5.40 -3.09 -8.90
CA ASP A 101 4.34 -2.08 -8.82
C ASP A 101 3.04 -2.60 -9.45
N LEU A 102 3.10 -3.04 -10.73
CA LEU A 102 1.90 -3.36 -11.51
C LEU A 102 1.19 -4.63 -11.06
N ASP A 103 1.91 -5.60 -10.49
CA ASP A 103 1.33 -6.82 -9.92
C ASP A 103 0.83 -6.64 -8.48
N GLY A 104 1.03 -5.45 -7.87
CA GLY A 104 0.51 -5.10 -6.57
C GLY A 104 1.40 -5.43 -5.37
N TRP A 105 2.58 -6.00 -5.58
CA TRP A 105 3.47 -6.44 -4.50
C TRP A 105 3.96 -5.28 -3.62
N ASP A 106 4.29 -4.14 -4.20
CA ASP A 106 4.71 -2.95 -3.45
C ASP A 106 3.61 -2.48 -2.50
N THR A 107 2.37 -2.41 -2.99
CA THR A 107 1.21 -2.05 -2.16
C THR A 107 0.97 -3.08 -1.06
N ALA A 108 1.06 -4.39 -1.38
CA ALA A 108 0.86 -5.47 -0.42
C ALA A 108 1.90 -5.43 0.71
N MET A 109 3.19 -5.24 0.39
CA MET A 109 4.23 -5.10 1.42
C MET A 109 3.97 -3.94 2.37
N LYS A 110 3.56 -2.78 1.83
CA LYS A 110 3.24 -1.60 2.65
C LYS A 110 2.00 -1.82 3.50
N THR A 111 1.00 -2.53 2.98
CA THR A 111 -0.21 -2.91 3.73
C THR A 111 0.12 -3.82 4.90
N VAL A 112 0.92 -4.88 4.69
CA VAL A 112 1.35 -5.80 5.75
C VAL A 112 2.12 -5.06 6.85
N ILE A 113 3.08 -4.20 6.48
CA ILE A 113 3.87 -3.44 7.46
C ILE A 113 2.97 -2.56 8.32
N GLN A 114 1.99 -1.89 7.73
CA GLN A 114 1.06 -1.03 8.45
C GLN A 114 0.11 -1.85 9.33
N ALA A 115 -0.48 -2.93 8.81
CA ALA A 115 -1.35 -3.81 9.57
C ALA A 115 -0.64 -4.39 10.80
N ASN A 116 0.57 -4.94 10.62
CA ASN A 116 1.38 -5.46 11.72
C ASN A 116 1.74 -4.39 12.75
N THR A 117 1.97 -3.15 12.27
CA THR A 117 2.32 -2.03 13.14
C THR A 117 1.14 -1.53 13.97
N TYR A 118 -0.08 -1.50 13.38
CA TYR A 118 -1.26 -0.90 14.03
C TYR A 118 -1.94 -1.87 15.00
N TRP A 119 -2.01 -3.16 14.64
CA TRP A 119 -2.67 -4.19 15.45
C TRP A 119 -1.70 -5.09 16.21
N ASP A 120 -0.39 -4.79 16.17
CA ASP A 120 0.66 -5.61 16.82
C ASP A 120 0.57 -7.10 16.40
N GLN A 121 0.44 -7.33 15.10
CA GLN A 121 0.28 -8.65 14.49
C GLN A 121 1.54 -9.06 13.72
N ALA A 122 1.53 -10.25 13.14
CA ALA A 122 2.64 -10.78 12.34
C ALA A 122 2.15 -11.43 11.04
N TYR A 123 1.26 -10.73 10.34
CA TYR A 123 0.81 -11.12 9.00
C TYR A 123 1.98 -11.09 8.01
N THR A 124 1.85 -11.89 6.97
CA THR A 124 2.81 -12.02 5.87
C THR A 124 2.14 -11.68 4.54
N LEU A 125 2.90 -11.68 3.45
CA LEU A 125 2.33 -11.51 2.11
C LEU A 125 1.37 -12.64 1.70
N ALA A 126 1.50 -13.83 2.31
CA ALA A 126 0.57 -14.94 2.05
C ALA A 126 -0.84 -14.67 2.61
N ASP A 127 -0.97 -13.74 3.55
CA ASP A 127 -2.24 -13.36 4.16
C ASP A 127 -2.96 -12.24 3.40
N VAL A 128 -2.34 -11.68 2.36
CA VAL A 128 -2.88 -10.57 1.56
C VAL A 128 -3.50 -11.09 0.27
N ALA A 129 -4.75 -10.74 0.00
CA ALA A 129 -5.33 -10.92 -1.34
C ALA A 129 -4.76 -9.84 -2.27
N ILE A 130 -3.82 -10.24 -3.13
CA ILE A 130 -3.09 -9.34 -4.03
C ILE A 130 -3.70 -9.42 -5.43
N GLN A 131 -3.95 -8.25 -6.02
CA GLN A 131 -4.39 -8.14 -7.41
C GLN A 131 -3.57 -7.04 -8.11
N GLY A 132 -2.98 -7.39 -9.26
CA GLY A 132 -2.32 -6.43 -10.14
C GLY A 132 -3.30 -5.66 -11.01
N ILE A 133 -2.77 -4.67 -11.72
CA ILE A 133 -3.55 -3.79 -12.62
C ILE A 133 -3.46 -4.17 -14.10
N CYS A 134 -2.64 -5.15 -14.46
CA CYS A 134 -2.37 -5.52 -15.87
C CYS A 134 -3.60 -6.01 -16.65
N GLY A 135 -4.68 -6.40 -15.97
CA GLY A 135 -5.93 -6.82 -16.60
C GLY A 135 -6.93 -5.70 -16.87
N LEU A 136 -6.65 -4.48 -16.42
CA LEU A 136 -7.55 -3.35 -16.61
C LEU A 136 -7.41 -2.74 -18.01
N THR A 137 -8.55 -2.36 -18.60
CA THR A 137 -8.65 -1.81 -19.94
C THR A 137 -9.13 -0.36 -19.91
N GLN A 138 -9.01 0.33 -21.04
CA GLN A 138 -9.60 1.66 -21.21
C GLN A 138 -11.13 1.64 -21.04
N ALA A 139 -11.79 0.55 -21.43
CA ALA A 139 -13.23 0.39 -21.25
C ALA A 139 -13.62 0.39 -19.76
N ASP A 140 -12.77 -0.20 -18.90
CA ASP A 140 -13.01 -0.19 -17.45
C ASP A 140 -12.91 1.22 -16.86
N MET A 141 -12.00 2.06 -17.39
CA MET A 141 -11.88 3.47 -16.98
C MET A 141 -13.14 4.27 -17.39
N ILE A 142 -13.62 4.05 -18.61
CA ILE A 142 -14.83 4.71 -19.13
C ILE A 142 -16.06 4.28 -18.32
N ASP A 143 -16.20 2.98 -18.04
CA ASP A 143 -17.33 2.46 -17.26
C ASP A 143 -17.31 3.05 -15.84
N ALA A 144 -16.17 3.05 -15.15
CA ALA A 144 -16.05 3.67 -13.84
C ALA A 144 -16.46 5.16 -13.86
N LYS A 145 -15.92 5.92 -14.82
CA LYS A 145 -16.24 7.35 -14.97
C LYS A 145 -17.73 7.58 -15.22
N SER A 146 -18.39 6.72 -16.03
CA SER A 146 -19.81 6.83 -16.30
C SER A 146 -20.70 6.64 -15.07
N ARG A 147 -20.18 5.99 -14.04
CA ARG A 147 -20.84 5.76 -12.75
C ARG A 147 -20.41 6.75 -11.66
N GLY A 148 -19.59 7.75 -11.99
CA GLY A 148 -19.03 8.69 -11.01
C GLY A 148 -18.00 8.05 -10.08
N GLU A 149 -17.30 7.02 -10.56
CA GLU A 149 -16.27 6.28 -9.85
C GLU A 149 -14.90 6.47 -10.52
N VAL A 150 -13.85 6.21 -9.75
CA VAL A 150 -12.46 6.20 -10.24
C VAL A 150 -11.75 4.94 -9.75
N TRP A 151 -10.78 4.48 -10.52
CA TRP A 151 -9.90 3.39 -10.12
C TRP A 151 -8.76 3.92 -9.25
N CYS A 152 -8.52 3.25 -8.12
CA CYS A 152 -7.43 3.52 -7.23
C CYS A 152 -6.68 2.23 -6.89
N MET A 153 -5.34 2.29 -6.78
CA MET A 153 -4.54 1.19 -6.25
C MET A 153 -4.52 1.31 -4.72
N VAL A 154 -5.29 0.47 -4.05
CA VAL A 154 -5.54 0.58 -2.60
C VAL A 154 -4.91 -0.58 -1.85
N GLY A 155 -4.15 -0.27 -0.80
CA GLY A 155 -3.85 -1.22 0.27
C GLY A 155 -4.86 -1.04 1.40
N ARG A 156 -5.50 -2.12 1.84
CA ARG A 156 -6.58 -2.08 2.84
C ARG A 156 -6.43 -3.17 3.89
N ALA A 157 -6.76 -2.84 5.12
CA ALA A 157 -6.96 -3.80 6.19
C ALA A 157 -8.28 -3.52 6.91
N VAL A 158 -9.09 -4.55 7.11
CA VAL A 158 -10.37 -4.48 7.81
C VAL A 158 -10.39 -5.53 8.92
N GLN A 159 -10.73 -5.12 10.13
CA GLN A 159 -10.86 -6.03 11.24
C GLN A 159 -12.19 -6.78 11.18
N ASN A 160 -12.12 -8.10 11.22
CA ASN A 160 -13.28 -8.96 11.32
C ASN A 160 -13.83 -8.99 12.77
N PRO A 161 -15.09 -9.41 12.98
CA PRO A 161 -15.66 -9.54 14.31
C PRO A 161 -14.91 -10.48 15.27
N ASP A 162 -14.14 -11.42 14.73
CA ASP A 162 -13.29 -12.34 15.49
C ASP A 162 -11.90 -11.76 15.83
N GLY A 163 -11.63 -10.51 15.43
CA GLY A 163 -10.37 -9.82 15.65
C GLY A 163 -9.29 -10.11 14.58
N SER A 164 -9.52 -11.05 13.67
CA SER A 164 -8.62 -11.25 12.53
C SER A 164 -8.70 -10.10 11.54
N LEU A 165 -7.66 -9.92 10.69
CA LEU A 165 -7.68 -8.91 9.65
C LEU A 165 -7.90 -9.53 8.27
N LYS A 166 -8.75 -8.91 7.47
CA LYS A 166 -8.80 -9.10 6.03
C LYS A 166 -7.87 -8.09 5.38
N LEU A 167 -6.83 -8.56 4.71
CA LEU A 167 -5.84 -7.74 4.02
C LEU A 167 -6.02 -7.84 2.51
N THR A 168 -6.06 -6.70 1.83
CA THR A 168 -6.14 -6.62 0.37
C THR A 168 -5.15 -5.60 -0.17
N ALA A 169 -4.64 -5.83 -1.37
CA ALA A 169 -3.83 -4.89 -2.13
C ALA A 169 -4.17 -5.03 -3.60
N GLY A 170 -4.83 -4.03 -4.17
CA GLY A 170 -5.27 -4.12 -5.56
C GLY A 170 -6.06 -2.91 -6.03
N PRO A 171 -6.50 -2.95 -7.31
CA PRO A 171 -7.35 -1.91 -7.86
C PRO A 171 -8.76 -1.98 -7.26
N GLU A 172 -9.23 -0.85 -6.76
CA GLU A 172 -10.59 -0.66 -6.26
C GLU A 172 -11.28 0.46 -7.03
N ARG A 173 -12.58 0.30 -7.26
CA ARG A 173 -13.44 1.37 -7.78
C ARG A 173 -14.04 2.12 -6.61
N LEU A 174 -13.74 3.38 -6.52
CA LEU A 174 -14.20 4.25 -5.42
C LEU A 174 -15.08 5.37 -5.99
N PRO A 175 -16.14 5.80 -5.27
CA PRO A 175 -16.86 7.01 -5.60
C PRO A 175 -15.90 8.20 -5.76
N ALA A 176 -16.12 9.07 -6.73
CA ALA A 176 -15.20 10.18 -7.02
C ALA A 176 -15.09 11.19 -5.85
N ASP A 177 -16.03 11.19 -4.92
CA ASP A 177 -16.02 12.00 -3.71
C ASP A 177 -15.33 11.32 -2.52
N HIS A 178 -14.95 10.04 -2.64
CA HIS A 178 -14.22 9.32 -1.59
C HIS A 178 -12.85 9.99 -1.34
N PRO A 179 -12.39 10.11 -0.09
CA PRO A 179 -11.10 10.76 0.24
C PRO A 179 -9.90 10.21 -0.55
N LEU A 180 -9.81 8.89 -0.74
CA LEU A 180 -8.75 8.27 -1.55
C LEU A 180 -8.87 8.61 -3.04
N ALA A 181 -10.08 8.74 -3.57
CA ALA A 181 -10.33 9.03 -4.98
C ALA A 181 -9.99 10.45 -5.39
N ARG A 182 -9.90 11.37 -4.42
CA ARG A 182 -9.51 12.77 -4.64
C ARG A 182 -8.01 13.00 -4.66
N ALA A 183 -7.22 11.97 -4.35
CA ALA A 183 -5.77 12.06 -4.38
C ALA A 183 -5.29 12.27 -5.82
N HIS A 184 -4.37 13.21 -6.00
CA HIS A 184 -3.61 13.28 -7.25
C HIS A 184 -2.74 12.03 -7.38
N TRP A 185 -2.40 11.61 -8.59
CA TRP A 185 -1.62 10.38 -8.83
C TRP A 185 -0.29 10.34 -8.06
N SER A 186 0.33 11.50 -7.78
CA SER A 186 1.58 11.61 -7.02
C SER A 186 1.39 11.59 -5.50
N ASP A 187 0.16 11.71 -5.02
CA ASP A 187 -0.11 11.80 -3.59
C ASP A 187 -0.06 10.42 -2.92
N LYS A 188 0.29 10.44 -1.65
CA LYS A 188 0.09 9.31 -0.76
C LYS A 188 -0.96 9.69 0.26
N VAL A 189 -1.95 8.84 0.41
CA VAL A 189 -3.09 9.09 1.30
C VAL A 189 -3.29 7.87 2.18
N LEU A 190 -3.53 8.12 3.45
CA LEU A 190 -3.99 7.14 4.41
C LEU A 190 -5.34 7.60 4.95
N TRP A 191 -6.31 6.70 4.97
CA TRP A 191 -7.64 6.86 5.55
C TRP A 191 -7.83 5.81 6.64
N MET A 192 -8.41 6.22 7.77
CA MET A 192 -8.67 5.39 8.94
C MET A 192 -10.05 5.70 9.50
#